data_2f30a232065ab2152c266b63e4e89534
#
_entry.id   2f30a232065ab2152c266b63e4e89534
#
_cell.length_a   1.000
_cell.length_b   1.000
_cell.length_c   1.000
_cell.angle_alpha   90.00
_cell.angle_beta   90.00
_cell.angle_gamma   90.00
#
_symmetry.space_group_name_H-M   'P 1'
#
loop_
_entity.id
_entity.type
_entity.pdbx_description
1 polymer ?
#
loop_
_entity_poly.entity_id
_entity_poly.type
_entity_poly.pdbx_seq_one_letter_code
_entity_poly.pdbx_strand_id
1 'polypeptide(L)'
;SILSGSNISNCNIQDSTLKFANISNVQLKKVLFEKTDLSSCDLSNTKLRNIDLSNSIIEQITIFPEDIKGCTLNEYQALDFIKLLGINIR
;
A
#
# COMPACT_ATOMS: atom_id res chain seq x y z
N SER A 1 9.19 5.59 10.54
CA SER A 1 8.46 4.70 11.45
C SER A 1 8.66 3.25 11.05
N ILE A 2 8.71 2.38 12.02
CA ILE A 2 8.82 0.94 11.80
C ILE A 2 7.60 0.28 12.41
N LEU A 3 6.78 -0.37 11.56
CA LEU A 3 5.61 -1.12 11.98
C LEU A 3 5.77 -2.62 11.71
N SER A 4 6.97 -3.04 11.35
CA SER A 4 7.26 -4.41 10.95
C SER A 4 6.86 -5.42 12.03
N GLY A 5 6.16 -6.47 11.62
CA GLY A 5 5.72 -7.54 12.52
C GLY A 5 4.48 -7.22 13.35
N SER A 6 3.86 -6.06 13.12
CA SER A 6 2.67 -5.65 13.88
C SER A 6 1.38 -6.18 13.25
N ASN A 7 0.34 -6.27 14.07
CA ASN A 7 -1.02 -6.51 13.62
C ASN A 7 -1.82 -5.23 13.80
N ILE A 8 -2.39 -4.74 12.72
CA ILE A 8 -3.19 -3.51 12.73
C ILE A 8 -4.60 -3.87 12.30
N SER A 9 -5.58 -3.59 13.14
CA SER A 9 -6.97 -3.91 12.81
C SER A 9 -7.90 -2.80 13.26
N ASN A 10 -9.00 -2.64 12.50
CA ASN A 10 -10.06 -1.69 12.81
C ASN A 10 -9.54 -0.26 12.98
N CYS A 11 -8.57 0.13 12.16
CA CYS A 11 -7.98 1.46 12.21
C CYS A 11 -8.40 2.29 11.00
N ASN A 12 -8.54 3.59 11.21
CA ASN A 12 -8.77 4.54 10.15
C ASN A 12 -7.61 5.53 10.16
N ILE A 13 -6.82 5.52 9.11
CA ILE A 13 -5.65 6.38 8.97
C ILE A 13 -5.98 7.46 7.95
N GLN A 14 -6.08 8.70 8.41
CA GLN A 14 -6.48 9.83 7.57
C GLN A 14 -5.48 10.97 7.67
N ASP A 15 -5.32 11.69 6.55
CA ASP A 15 -4.54 12.93 6.48
C ASP A 15 -3.16 12.81 7.10
N SER A 16 -2.54 11.65 6.92
CA SER A 16 -1.26 11.33 7.54
C SER A 16 -0.18 11.11 6.49
N THR A 17 1.07 11.18 6.91
CA THR A 17 2.18 10.80 6.04
C THR A 17 2.95 9.65 6.65
N LEU A 18 3.15 8.60 5.83
CA LEU A 18 3.92 7.44 6.21
C LEU A 18 5.08 7.22 5.23
N LYS A 19 5.57 8.28 4.62
CA LYS A 19 6.69 8.20 3.69
C LYS A 19 7.86 7.47 4.31
N PHE A 20 8.46 6.58 3.53
CA PHE A 20 9.62 5.79 3.93
C PHE A 20 9.38 4.88 5.14
N ALA A 21 8.14 4.68 5.54
CA ALA A 21 7.84 3.80 6.65
C ALA A 21 8.11 2.34 6.28
N ASN A 22 8.54 1.56 7.25
CA ASN A 22 8.69 0.13 7.08
C ASN A 22 7.42 -0.56 7.58
N ILE A 23 6.58 -1.02 6.64
CA ILE A 23 5.33 -1.70 6.93
C ILE A 23 5.43 -3.14 6.41
N SER A 24 6.60 -3.73 6.53
CA SER A 24 6.83 -5.11 6.09
C SER A 24 6.35 -6.11 7.14
N ASN A 25 5.83 -7.25 6.68
CA ASN A 25 5.34 -8.32 7.55
C ASN A 25 4.25 -7.84 8.51
N VAL A 26 3.43 -6.89 8.09
CA VAL A 26 2.32 -6.37 8.88
C VAL A 26 1.02 -7.04 8.44
N GLN A 27 0.17 -7.37 9.38
CA GLN A 27 -1.17 -7.87 9.09
C GLN A 27 -2.16 -6.73 9.22
N LEU A 28 -2.83 -6.41 8.12
CA LEU A 28 -3.83 -5.35 8.06
C LEU A 28 -5.22 -5.97 7.95
N LYS A 29 -6.11 -5.61 8.87
CA LYS A 29 -7.47 -6.10 8.86
C LYS A 29 -8.42 -4.97 9.15
N LYS A 30 -9.33 -4.69 8.20
CA LYS A 30 -10.30 -3.60 8.32
C LYS A 30 -9.60 -2.25 8.57
N VAL A 31 -8.55 -1.99 7.83
CA VAL A 31 -7.80 -0.72 7.90
C VAL A 31 -8.18 0.13 6.71
N LEU A 32 -8.51 1.38 6.96
CA LEU A 32 -8.84 2.34 5.91
C LEU A 32 -7.74 3.40 5.85
N PHE A 33 -7.24 3.64 4.63
CA PHE A 33 -6.28 4.70 4.38
C PHE A 33 -6.95 5.78 3.54
N GLU A 34 -7.06 6.99 4.06
CA GLU A 34 -7.61 8.12 3.33
C GLU A 34 -6.65 9.30 3.37
N LYS A 35 -6.40 9.89 2.20
CA LYS A 35 -5.53 11.07 2.07
C LYS A 35 -4.20 10.87 2.80
N THR A 36 -3.66 9.66 2.69
CA THR A 36 -2.43 9.29 3.38
C THR A 36 -1.33 9.11 2.34
N ASP A 37 -0.16 9.66 2.61
CA ASP A 37 1.00 9.53 1.74
C ASP A 37 1.82 8.32 2.17
N LEU A 38 1.79 7.28 1.34
CA LEU A 38 2.52 6.03 1.58
C LEU A 38 3.72 5.90 0.63
N SER A 39 4.17 7.00 0.04
CA SER A 39 5.27 6.97 -0.91
C SER A 39 6.53 6.35 -0.32
N SER A 40 7.18 5.52 -1.09
CA SER A 40 8.43 4.85 -0.72
C SER A 40 8.33 3.97 0.53
N CYS A 41 7.12 3.56 0.91
CA CYS A 41 6.93 2.60 1.99
C CYS A 41 7.38 1.21 1.56
N ASP A 42 7.91 0.47 2.50
CA ASP A 42 8.19 -0.95 2.32
C ASP A 42 6.99 -1.76 2.81
N LEU A 43 6.27 -2.36 1.87
CA LEU A 43 5.09 -3.18 2.15
C LEU A 43 5.36 -4.66 1.87
N SER A 44 6.62 -5.07 1.90
CA SER A 44 7.01 -6.45 1.63
C SER A 44 6.32 -7.41 2.61
N ASN A 45 5.76 -8.49 2.08
CA ASN A 45 5.06 -9.50 2.87
C ASN A 45 3.85 -8.95 3.65
N THR A 46 3.32 -7.80 3.24
CA THR A 46 2.11 -7.22 3.81
C THR A 46 0.97 -7.38 2.81
N LYS A 47 0.00 -8.20 3.13
CA LYS A 47 -1.12 -8.46 2.23
C LYS A 47 -2.10 -7.31 2.26
N LEU A 48 -2.44 -6.81 1.08
CA LEU A 48 -3.35 -5.67 0.92
C LEU A 48 -4.76 -6.10 0.54
N ARG A 49 -5.10 -7.34 0.76
CA ARG A 49 -6.43 -7.85 0.44
C ARG A 49 -7.49 -7.07 1.20
N ASN A 50 -8.51 -6.61 0.48
CA ASN A 50 -9.61 -5.81 1.01
C ASN A 50 -9.17 -4.44 1.56
N ILE A 51 -8.01 -3.95 1.16
CA ILE A 51 -7.52 -2.62 1.53
C ILE A 51 -7.76 -1.67 0.36
N ASP A 52 -8.38 -0.54 0.62
CA ASP A 52 -8.62 0.49 -0.39
C ASP A 52 -7.57 1.59 -0.27
N LEU A 53 -6.73 1.69 -1.29
CA LEU A 53 -5.68 2.71 -1.38
C LEU A 53 -5.98 3.78 -2.42
N SER A 54 -7.20 3.79 -2.96
CA SER A 54 -7.53 4.66 -4.09
C SER A 54 -7.47 6.15 -3.76
N ASN A 55 -7.61 6.51 -2.49
CA ASN A 55 -7.54 7.90 -2.03
C ASN A 55 -6.21 8.25 -1.37
N SER A 56 -5.19 7.45 -1.57
CA SER A 56 -3.87 7.66 -0.96
C SER A 56 -2.79 7.71 -2.03
N ILE A 57 -1.62 8.20 -1.65
CA ILE A 57 -0.47 8.24 -2.54
C ILE A 57 0.40 7.03 -2.28
N ILE A 58 0.67 6.25 -3.32
CA ILE A 58 1.46 5.01 -3.19
C ILE A 58 2.62 4.98 -4.19
N GLU A 59 3.26 6.10 -4.43
CA GLU A 59 4.38 6.18 -5.36
C GLU A 59 5.61 5.46 -4.82
N GLN A 60 6.26 4.68 -5.66
CA GLN A 60 7.52 4.00 -5.36
C GLN A 60 7.46 3.08 -4.14
N ILE A 61 6.31 2.51 -3.85
CA ILE A 61 6.20 1.52 -2.78
C ILE A 61 6.92 0.23 -3.18
N THR A 62 7.38 -0.51 -2.18
CA THR A 62 7.94 -1.84 -2.38
C THR A 62 6.90 -2.87 -1.95
N ILE A 63 6.45 -3.69 -2.88
CA ILE A 63 5.45 -4.72 -2.60
C ILE A 63 5.60 -5.86 -3.60
N PHE A 64 5.33 -7.08 -3.17
CA PHE A 64 5.31 -8.22 -4.07
C PHE A 64 3.97 -8.28 -4.80
N PRO A 65 3.96 -8.66 -6.10
CA PRO A 65 2.71 -8.71 -6.88
C PRO A 65 1.63 -9.57 -6.26
N GLU A 66 2.00 -10.65 -5.60
CA GLU A 66 1.05 -11.56 -4.96
C GLU A 66 0.35 -10.93 -3.75
N ASP A 67 0.97 -9.95 -3.11
CA ASP A 67 0.43 -9.30 -1.92
C ASP A 67 -0.55 -8.17 -2.26
N ILE A 68 -0.56 -7.71 -3.50
CA ILE A 68 -1.48 -6.66 -3.91
C ILE A 68 -2.86 -7.18 -4.33
N LYS A 69 -3.00 -8.48 -4.45
CA LYS A 69 -4.27 -9.07 -4.88
C LYS A 69 -5.40 -8.69 -3.93
N GLY A 70 -6.52 -8.26 -4.50
CA GLY A 70 -7.69 -7.85 -3.73
C GLY A 70 -7.64 -6.43 -3.21
N CYS A 71 -6.58 -5.68 -3.50
CA CYS A 71 -6.46 -4.28 -3.15
C CYS A 71 -7.25 -3.42 -4.16
N THR A 72 -7.82 -2.32 -3.68
CA THR A 72 -8.51 -1.36 -4.54
C THR A 72 -7.60 -0.18 -4.84
N LEU A 73 -7.41 0.11 -6.11
CA LEU A 73 -6.58 1.21 -6.59
C LEU A 73 -7.37 2.06 -7.58
N ASN A 74 -6.99 3.34 -7.71
CA ASN A 74 -7.50 4.16 -8.80
C ASN A 74 -6.69 3.89 -10.08
N GLU A 75 -7.14 4.48 -11.21
CA GLU A 75 -6.50 4.23 -12.51
C GLU A 75 -5.03 4.64 -12.54
N TYR A 76 -4.69 5.77 -11.96
CA TYR A 76 -3.32 6.28 -11.97
C TYR A 76 -2.40 5.36 -11.16
N GLN A 77 -2.86 4.92 -10.01
CA GLN A 77 -2.10 3.99 -9.18
C GLN A 77 -1.87 2.66 -9.89
N ALA A 78 -2.90 2.17 -10.57
CA ALA A 78 -2.80 0.91 -11.31
C ALA A 78 -1.77 1.01 -12.42
N LEU A 79 -1.74 2.12 -13.15
CA LEU A 79 -0.75 2.34 -14.21
C LEU A 79 0.66 2.39 -13.68
N ASP A 80 0.87 3.06 -12.55
CA ASP A 80 2.19 3.11 -11.92
C ASP A 80 2.63 1.73 -11.47
N PHE A 81 1.70 0.93 -10.97
CA PHE A 81 1.98 -0.44 -10.55
C PHE A 81 2.44 -1.31 -11.71
N ILE A 82 1.77 -1.17 -12.85
CA ILE A 82 2.12 -1.94 -14.05
C ILE A 82 3.54 -1.58 -14.49
N LYS A 83 3.92 -0.32 -14.40
CA LYS A 83 5.28 0.12 -14.72
C LYS A 83 6.31 -0.50 -13.79
N LEU A 84 5.99 -0.60 -12.50
CA LEU A 84 6.88 -1.23 -11.53
C LEU A 84 7.13 -2.70 -11.84
N LEU A 85 6.17 -3.36 -12.45
CA LEU A 85 6.30 -4.77 -12.86
C LEU A 85 7.07 -4.94 -14.16
N GLY A 86 7.52 -3.85 -14.78
CA GLY A 86 8.26 -3.92 -16.04
C GLY A 86 7.39 -4.18 -17.26
N ILE A 87 6.09 -3.98 -17.16
CA ILE A 87 5.16 -4.19 -18.26
C ILE A 87 5.03 -2.91 -19.07
N ASN A 88 5.15 -3.02 -20.39
CA ASN A 88 4.98 -1.91 -21.29
C ASN A 88 3.52 -1.75 -21.69
N ILE A 89 3.05 -0.51 -21.64
CA ILE A 89 1.67 -0.17 -22.00
C ILE A 89 1.70 0.58 -23.34
N ARG A 90 0.89 0.14 -24.26
CA ARG A 90 0.72 0.82 -25.55
C ARG A 90 -0.66 1.43 -25.68
#